data_7060389962a9449d71055d9c34a01fcd
#
_entry.id   7060389962a9449d71055d9c34a01fcd
#
_cell.length_a   1.000
_cell.length_b   1.000
_cell.length_c   1.000
_cell.angle_alpha   90.00
_cell.angle_beta   90.00
_cell.angle_gamma   90.00
#
_symmetry.space_group_name_H-M   'P 1'
#
loop_
_entity.id
_entity.type
_entity.pdbx_description
1 polymer ?
#
loop_
_entity_poly.entity_id
_entity_poly.type
_entity_poly.pdbx_seq_one_letter_code
_entity_poly.pdbx_strand_id
1 'polypeptide(L)' 'MDEEFILPVHVAELTGLPVGALAQLRYMGRGPRFYKPTPKKVLYKRSEVIAWVEASAQTQTGQTALLGR' A
#
# COMPACT_ATOMS: atom_id res chain seq x y z
N MET A 1 -10.91 -14.02 11.05
CA MET A 1 -10.87 -13.66 11.32
C MET A 1 -10.18 -12.93 11.56
N ASP A 2 -9.58 -12.78 11.43
CA ASP A 2 -9.02 -12.09 11.88
C ASP A 2 -8.21 -11.31 11.17
N GLU A 3 -8.40 -10.12 11.01
CA GLU A 3 -7.68 -9.22 10.48
C GLU A 3 -6.63 -8.89 11.36
N GLU A 4 -5.40 -8.82 10.95
CA GLU A 4 -4.36 -8.47 11.78
C GLU A 4 -3.78 -7.15 11.37
N PHE A 5 -3.37 -6.34 12.30
CA PHE A 5 -2.66 -5.11 12.01
C PHE A 5 -1.20 -5.44 11.79
N ILE A 6 -0.61 -4.82 10.79
CA ILE A 6 0.78 -5.08 10.45
C ILE A 6 1.54 -3.77 10.36
N LEU A 7 2.84 -3.86 10.45
CA LEU A 7 3.71 -2.70 10.41
C LEU A 7 4.09 -2.33 8.98
N PRO A 8 4.53 -1.10 8.74
CA PRO A 8 4.97 -0.72 7.40
C PRO A 8 6.02 -1.65 6.81
N VAL A 9 6.90 -2.21 7.63
CA VAL A 9 7.91 -3.12 7.12
C VAL A 9 7.27 -4.38 6.54
N HIS A 10 6.16 -4.82 7.12
CA HIS A 10 5.46 -5.99 6.61
C HIS A 10 4.73 -5.65 5.31
N VAL A 11 4.23 -4.42 5.22
CA VAL A 11 3.58 -3.98 3.99
C VAL A 11 4.63 -3.89 2.89
N ALA A 12 5.83 -3.44 3.22
CA ALA A 12 6.91 -3.37 2.26
C ALA A 12 7.24 -4.76 1.72
N GLU A 13 7.27 -5.76 2.58
CA GLU A 13 7.52 -7.12 2.15
C GLU A 13 6.41 -7.65 1.26
N LEU A 14 5.19 -7.34 1.61
CA LEU A 14 4.05 -7.82 0.88
C LEU A 14 3.93 -7.17 -0.50
N THR A 15 4.21 -5.90 -0.59
CA THR A 15 3.99 -5.14 -1.83
C THR A 15 5.24 -4.95 -2.66
N GLY A 16 6.40 -5.13 -2.06
CA GLY A 16 7.64 -4.87 -2.76
C GLY A 16 8.02 -3.39 -2.75
N LEU A 17 7.25 -2.55 -2.07
CA LEU A 17 7.56 -1.14 -2.01
C LEU A 17 8.40 -0.84 -0.78
N PRO A 18 9.40 0.02 -0.88
CA PRO A 18 10.19 0.36 0.30
C PRO A 18 9.34 1.15 1.29
N VAL A 19 9.72 1.08 2.55
CA VAL A 19 9.01 1.77 3.61
C VAL A 19 8.92 3.28 3.30
N GLY A 20 9.97 3.84 2.73
CA GLY A 20 9.95 5.25 2.36
C GLY A 20 8.90 5.59 1.32
N ALA A 21 8.68 4.68 0.38
CA ALA A 21 7.67 4.89 -0.64
C ALA A 21 6.28 4.84 -0.01
N LEU A 22 6.10 3.97 0.97
CA LEU A 22 4.81 3.89 1.65
C LEU A 22 4.54 5.20 2.41
N ALA A 23 5.57 5.76 3.02
CA ALA A 23 5.40 7.02 3.73
C ALA A 23 5.04 8.13 2.76
N GLN A 24 5.63 8.12 1.59
CA GLN A 24 5.34 9.11 0.58
C GLN A 24 3.88 9.01 0.14
N LEU A 25 3.40 7.79 -0.06
CA LEU A 25 2.01 7.59 -0.43
C LEU A 25 1.07 8.13 0.65
N ARG A 26 1.39 7.86 1.91
CA ARG A 26 0.57 8.37 3.00
C ARG A 26 0.54 9.88 2.99
N TYR A 27 1.68 10.49 2.77
CA TYR A 27 1.79 11.94 2.76
C TYR A 27 0.92 12.53 1.65
N MET A 28 0.85 11.85 0.52
CA MET A 28 0.05 12.32 -0.61
C MET A 28 -1.40 11.92 -0.54
N GLY A 29 -1.80 11.24 0.50
CA GLY A 29 -3.18 10.79 0.62
C GLY A 29 -3.51 9.64 -0.29
N ARG A 30 -2.52 8.83 -0.63
CA ARG A 30 -2.69 7.69 -1.53
C ARG A 30 -2.24 6.44 -0.83
N GLY A 31 -2.30 5.31 -1.51
CA GLY A 31 -1.85 4.05 -0.94
C GLY A 31 -2.92 3.39 -0.11
N PRO A 32 -2.58 2.32 0.58
CA PRO A 32 -3.55 1.61 1.38
C PRO A 32 -3.94 2.41 2.60
N ARG A 33 -5.11 2.12 3.13
CA ARG A 33 -5.56 2.75 4.35
C ARG A 33 -4.60 2.44 5.47
N PHE A 34 -4.38 3.39 6.34
CA PHE A 34 -3.47 3.17 7.44
C PHE A 34 -4.07 3.74 8.72
N TYR A 35 -3.51 3.34 9.86
CA TYR A 35 -4.01 3.70 11.16
C TYR A 35 -2.89 4.28 12.01
N LYS A 36 -3.20 5.27 12.81
CA LYS A 36 -2.21 5.88 13.70
C LYS A 36 -2.74 5.89 15.11
N PRO A 37 -2.54 4.82 15.85
CA PRO A 37 -2.98 4.81 17.26
C PRO A 37 -2.25 5.85 18.10
N THR A 38 -1.04 6.22 17.67
CA THR A 38 -0.31 7.31 18.28
C THR A 38 0.35 8.11 17.17
N PRO A 39 0.81 9.32 17.44
CA PRO A 39 1.45 10.11 16.38
C PRO A 39 2.69 9.45 15.78
N LYS A 40 3.31 8.54 16.49
CA LYS A 40 4.54 7.94 16.02
C LYS A 40 4.38 6.52 15.51
N LYS A 41 3.17 5.98 15.53
CA LYS A 41 2.98 4.60 15.15
C LYS A 41 2.04 4.50 13.97
N VAL A 42 2.45 3.82 12.92
CA VAL A 42 1.62 3.58 11.75
C VAL A 42 1.35 2.10 11.64
N LEU A 43 0.09 1.75 11.44
CA LEU A 43 -0.31 0.37 11.25
C LEU A 43 -1.17 0.26 10.01
N TYR A 44 -1.24 -0.92 9.45
CA TYR A 44 -2.11 -1.22 8.32
C TYR A 44 -2.88 -2.48 8.66
N LYS A 45 -3.98 -2.71 7.98
CA LYS A 45 -4.66 -3.99 8.07
C LYS A 45 -4.28 -4.79 6.84
N ARG A 46 -3.83 -6.00 7.06
CA ARG A 46 -3.35 -6.84 5.97
C ARG A 46 -4.37 -6.97 4.85
N SER A 47 -5.63 -7.22 5.19
CA SER A 47 -6.64 -7.39 4.16
C SER A 47 -6.84 -6.12 3.33
N GLU A 48 -6.70 -4.97 3.96
CA GLU A 48 -6.86 -3.73 3.23
C GLU A 48 -5.68 -3.46 2.31
N VAL A 49 -4.50 -3.89 2.71
CA VAL A 49 -3.33 -3.75 1.86
C VAL A 49 -3.49 -4.66 0.65
N ILE A 50 -3.93 -5.88 0.87
CA ILE A 50 -4.14 -6.82 -0.22
C ILE A 50 -5.19 -6.30 -1.19
N ALA A 51 -6.29 -5.76 -0.67
CA ALA A 51 -7.32 -5.21 -1.52
C ALA A 51 -6.80 -4.05 -2.35
N TRP A 52 -5.94 -3.23 -1.75
CA TRP A 52 -5.37 -2.10 -2.46
C TRP A 52 -4.48 -2.59 -3.60
N VAL A 53 -3.70 -3.64 -3.36
CA VAL A 53 -2.87 -4.21 -4.41
C VAL A 53 -3.75 -4.79 -5.50
N GLU A 54 -4.79 -5.51 -5.11
CA GLU A 54 -5.67 -6.13 -6.10
C GLU A 54 -6.39 -5.10 -6.96
N ALA A 55 -6.66 -3.94 -6.40
CA ALA A 55 -7.32 -2.90 -7.16
C ALA A 55 -6.42 -2.34 -8.26
N SER A 56 -5.14 -2.63 -8.21
CA SER A 56 -4.22 -2.14 -9.23
C SER A 56 -4.00 -3.15 -10.34
N ALA A 57 -4.80 -4.20 -10.41
CA ALA A 57 -4.62 -5.24 -11.42
C ALA A 57 -4.65 -4.66 -12.81
N GLN A 58 -3.76 -5.14 -13.65
CA GLN A 58 -3.66 -4.70 -15.02
C GLN A 58 -3.74 -5.92 -15.92
N THR A 59 -4.41 -5.81 -17.02
CA THR A 59 -4.50 -6.93 -17.94
C THR A 59 -3.64 -6.71 -19.17
N GLN A 60 -2.99 -5.54 -19.25
CA GLN A 60 -2.18 -5.26 -20.41
C GLN A 60 -1.03 -4.38 -20.00
N THR A 61 0.15 -4.93 -20.07
CA THR A 61 1.33 -4.21 -19.70
C THR A 61 1.57 -3.10 -20.70
N GLY A 62 1.95 -1.98 -20.23
CA GLY A 62 2.27 -0.91 -21.11
C GLY A 62 1.12 -0.04 -21.49
N GLN A 63 -0.08 -0.41 -21.09
CA GLN A 63 -1.21 0.35 -21.39
C GLN A 63 -0.99 1.78 -20.97
N THR A 64 -0.51 1.98 -19.78
CA THR A 64 -0.26 3.28 -19.30
C THR A 64 0.91 3.89 -20.00
N ALA A 65 1.90 3.12 -20.24
CA ALA A 65 3.06 3.60 -20.91
C ALA A 65 2.73 4.02 -22.30
N LEU A 66 1.87 3.29 -22.94
CA LEU A 66 1.49 3.64 -24.24
C LEU A 66 0.81 4.91 -24.26
N LEU A 67 -0.03 5.09 -23.36
CA LEU A 67 -0.74 6.29 -23.31
C LEU A 67 0.18 7.35 -22.95
N GLY A 68 1.15 7.00 -22.21
CA GLY A 68 2.11 7.92 -21.83
C GLY A 68 3.12 8.02 -22.84
N ARG A 69 3.09 7.27 -23.79
CA ARG A 69 4.04 7.34 -24.70
C ARG A 69 3.67 7.79 -25.83
#